data_49d623abb7e589ba9379b622ae98b5d7
#
_entry.id   49d623abb7e589ba9379b622ae98b5d7
#
_cell.length_a   1.000
_cell.length_b   1.000
_cell.length_c   1.000
_cell.angle_alpha   90.00
_cell.angle_beta   90.00
_cell.angle_gamma   90.00
#
_symmetry.space_group_name_H-M   'P 1'
#
loop_
_entity.id
_entity.type
_entity.pdbx_description
1 polymer ?
#
loop_
_entity_poly.entity_id
_entity_poly.type
_entity_poly.pdbx_seq_one_letter_code
_entity_poly.pdbx_strand_id
1 'polypeptide(L)'
;MTSTHSNRRRLIVGAGIAIALAAAPAAAAVASATPDEAPAPVAGAVVEDSYIVVLKDSDVTKKQVRSAASGLVQEYGGEVQRSYTNAVRGFSASMSAAQAERLEADPSVAYVEQNRVMTATDTQSPVPSWGLDRIDQEGLPLDDSYTYGNSGSGVTAYIVDTGILTTHEDFGGRAVSGTDTVDNDDDATDCAGHGTHVAGTVGGSSYGVAKDVSLVAVRVLDCGGSGTYDGVIAGIDWVTADHQAGEPAVANMSLGGGFSQAVNDAVSEAVADGVTFALAAGNDYAADACDGSPGSTPEALTVGATEDTDARAVYSNIGTCVDIFAPGTDITSAWYTGDTATNTISGTSMATPHVAGAAALVLGGNPGATPAEVGDALTGAAVPDVVSDPGTGSPNLLLNVSGL
;
A
#
# COMPACT_ATOMS: atom_id res chain seq x y z
N MET A 1 -12.03 -61.76 -57.57
CA MET A 1 -12.96 -61.30 -58.60
C MET A 1 -12.78 -59.78 -58.61
N THR A 2 -11.80 -59.26 -59.32
CA THR A 2 -11.77 -58.74 -60.71
C THR A 2 -12.91 -57.79 -61.03
N SER A 3 -12.61 -56.51 -61.22
CA SER A 3 -12.90 -55.71 -62.45
C SER A 3 -12.63 -54.22 -62.13
N THR A 4 -11.62 -53.68 -62.58
CA THR A 4 -11.17 -52.79 -63.67
C THR A 4 -12.25 -52.04 -64.42
N HIS A 5 -12.05 -50.75 -64.61
CA HIS A 5 -12.16 -49.89 -65.79
C HIS A 5 -12.54 -48.45 -65.34
N SER A 6 -12.16 -47.37 -65.97
CA SER A 6 -11.31 -46.96 -67.06
C SER A 6 -11.35 -45.42 -67.14
N ASN A 7 -10.28 -44.88 -67.56
CA ASN A 7 -10.02 -43.48 -67.98
C ASN A 7 -11.15 -42.83 -68.82
N ARG A 8 -11.40 -41.55 -68.61
CA ARG A 8 -11.56 -40.57 -69.71
C ARG A 8 -11.10 -39.18 -69.32
N ARG A 9 -10.03 -38.74 -69.97
CA ARG A 9 -9.60 -37.35 -70.06
C ARG A 9 -10.62 -36.52 -70.84
N ARG A 10 -10.95 -35.34 -70.37
CA ARG A 10 -11.42 -34.22 -71.23
C ARG A 10 -10.62 -32.97 -70.92
N LEU A 11 -9.81 -32.52 -71.88
CA LEU A 11 -9.34 -31.18 -71.99
C LEU A 11 -10.50 -30.25 -72.23
N ILE A 12 -10.56 -29.12 -71.52
CA ILE A 12 -11.23 -27.91 -71.92
C ILE A 12 -10.29 -26.76 -71.74
N VAL A 13 -9.98 -26.13 -72.87
CA VAL A 13 -9.26 -24.83 -72.99
C VAL A 13 -10.28 -23.74 -72.64
N GLY A 14 -9.89 -22.77 -71.83
CA GLY A 14 -10.77 -21.64 -71.52
C GLY A 14 -10.06 -20.49 -70.83
N ALA A 15 -9.66 -19.53 -71.62
CA ALA A 15 -9.54 -18.08 -71.41
C ALA A 15 -9.02 -17.57 -70.05
N GLY A 16 -7.83 -17.01 -70.08
CA GLY A 16 -7.30 -16.21 -68.97
C GLY A 16 -8.02 -14.84 -68.88
N ILE A 17 -8.42 -14.52 -67.65
CA ILE A 17 -8.76 -13.17 -67.25
C ILE A 17 -7.68 -12.73 -66.28
N ALA A 18 -6.86 -11.79 -66.69
CA ALA A 18 -5.90 -11.13 -65.83
C ALA A 18 -6.63 -10.13 -64.93
N ILE A 19 -6.69 -10.44 -63.65
CA ILE A 19 -7.12 -9.48 -62.62
C ILE A 19 -5.88 -8.76 -62.11
N ALA A 20 -5.77 -7.48 -62.49
CA ALA A 20 -4.77 -6.60 -61.90
C ALA A 20 -5.11 -6.34 -60.44
N LEU A 21 -4.31 -6.88 -59.47
CA LEU A 21 -4.36 -6.45 -58.10
C LEU A 21 -3.70 -5.05 -57.98
N ALA A 22 -4.53 -4.05 -57.77
CA ALA A 22 -4.07 -2.74 -57.33
C ALA A 22 -3.67 -2.87 -55.87
N ALA A 23 -2.36 -2.80 -55.54
CA ALA A 23 -1.87 -2.66 -54.20
C ALA A 23 -2.18 -1.23 -53.72
N ALA A 24 -3.11 -1.10 -52.78
CA ALA A 24 -3.27 0.14 -52.01
C ALA A 24 -2.13 0.26 -50.99
N PRO A 25 -1.51 1.43 -50.82
CA PRO A 25 -0.52 1.60 -49.77
C PRO A 25 -1.24 1.55 -48.38
N ALA A 26 -0.80 0.67 -47.50
CA ALA A 26 -1.17 0.67 -46.10
C ALA A 26 -0.64 1.97 -45.48
N ALA A 27 -1.52 2.90 -45.18
CA ALA A 27 -1.20 4.03 -44.34
C ALA A 27 -0.93 3.49 -42.94
N ALA A 28 0.33 3.51 -42.51
CA ALA A 28 0.68 3.27 -41.11
C ALA A 28 0.05 4.42 -40.31
N ALA A 29 -0.95 4.08 -39.50
CA ALA A 29 -1.44 4.98 -38.46
C ALA A 29 -0.29 5.19 -37.46
N VAL A 30 0.30 6.36 -37.48
CA VAL A 30 1.17 6.82 -36.40
C VAL A 30 0.24 7.02 -35.22
N ALA A 31 0.30 6.10 -34.23
CA ALA A 31 -0.29 6.33 -32.93
C ALA A 31 0.40 7.55 -32.35
N SER A 32 -0.33 8.66 -32.26
CA SER A 32 0.10 9.80 -31.48
C SER A 32 0.18 9.32 -30.02
N ALA A 33 1.37 9.19 -29.48
CA ALA A 33 1.55 9.06 -28.04
C ALA A 33 0.90 10.29 -27.41
N THR A 34 -0.07 10.08 -26.57
CA THR A 34 -0.56 11.11 -25.64
C THR A 34 0.64 11.58 -24.82
N PRO A 35 0.80 12.88 -24.56
CA PRO A 35 1.82 13.33 -23.64
C PRO A 35 1.64 12.54 -22.32
N ASP A 36 2.73 11.99 -21.82
CA ASP A 36 2.83 11.38 -20.50
C ASP A 36 2.28 12.41 -19.51
N GLU A 37 1.08 12.16 -19.01
CA GLU A 37 0.48 13.00 -17.98
C GLU A 37 1.32 12.72 -16.73
N ALA A 38 2.04 13.74 -16.26
CA ALA A 38 2.84 13.60 -15.05
C ALA A 38 1.94 13.05 -13.93
N PRO A 39 2.39 12.08 -13.13
CA PRO A 39 1.59 11.52 -12.06
C PRO A 39 1.05 12.64 -11.17
N ALA A 40 -0.20 12.48 -10.73
CA ALA A 40 -0.85 13.46 -9.88
C ALA A 40 0.00 13.67 -8.60
N PRO A 41 0.11 14.91 -8.09
CA PRO A 41 0.88 15.16 -6.88
C PRO A 41 0.23 14.43 -5.70
N VAL A 42 1.03 13.67 -4.96
CA VAL A 42 0.60 12.88 -3.80
C VAL A 42 0.68 13.74 -2.53
N ALA A 43 -0.33 13.67 -1.68
CA ALA A 43 -0.33 14.37 -0.39
C ALA A 43 0.86 13.94 0.48
N GLY A 44 1.49 14.90 1.16
CA GLY A 44 2.64 14.63 2.01
C GLY A 44 3.96 14.41 1.25
N ALA A 45 3.93 14.20 -0.06
CA ALA A 45 5.14 14.04 -0.86
C ALA A 45 6.08 15.23 -0.69
N VAL A 46 7.36 14.94 -0.54
CA VAL A 46 8.42 15.95 -0.42
C VAL A 46 8.57 16.72 -1.72
N VAL A 47 8.64 18.04 -1.64
CA VAL A 47 9.06 18.89 -2.76
C VAL A 47 10.58 19.02 -2.69
N GLU A 48 11.29 18.34 -3.60
CA GLU A 48 12.74 18.29 -3.59
C GLU A 48 13.35 19.71 -3.59
N ASP A 49 14.45 19.86 -2.85
CA ASP A 49 15.21 21.12 -2.72
C ASP A 49 14.34 22.35 -2.37
N SER A 50 13.21 22.15 -1.70
CA SER A 50 12.29 23.22 -1.29
C SER A 50 12.06 23.21 0.21
N TYR A 51 12.27 24.34 0.87
CA TYR A 51 12.18 24.48 2.32
C TYR A 51 11.36 25.72 2.71
N ILE A 52 10.65 25.59 3.83
CA ILE A 52 9.93 26.70 4.49
C ILE A 52 10.77 27.12 5.69
N VAL A 53 11.16 28.38 5.74
CA VAL A 53 11.96 28.97 6.82
C VAL A 53 11.08 29.93 7.62
N VAL A 54 10.90 29.66 8.90
CA VAL A 54 10.16 30.51 9.83
C VAL A 54 11.15 31.28 10.70
N LEU A 55 10.95 32.60 10.75
CA LEU A 55 11.81 33.53 11.47
C LEU A 55 11.24 33.84 12.86
N LYS A 56 12.11 34.09 13.84
CA LYS A 56 11.71 34.49 15.19
C LYS A 56 11.05 35.85 15.18
N ASP A 57 9.90 35.96 15.78
CA ASP A 57 9.11 37.18 15.90
C ASP A 57 9.81 38.30 16.67
N SER A 58 10.73 37.95 17.58
CA SER A 58 11.55 38.89 18.34
C SER A 58 12.58 39.62 17.48
N ASP A 59 13.08 38.99 16.42
CA ASP A 59 14.28 39.44 15.69
C ASP A 59 13.95 40.08 14.35
N VAL A 60 12.79 39.70 13.73
CA VAL A 60 12.40 40.17 12.41
C VAL A 60 10.95 40.69 12.41
N THR A 61 10.75 41.95 12.11
CA THR A 61 9.43 42.54 11.93
C THR A 61 8.82 42.17 10.58
N LYS A 62 7.49 42.22 10.46
CA LYS A 62 6.75 41.93 9.20
C LYS A 62 7.33 42.68 7.98
N LYS A 63 7.81 43.92 8.16
CA LYS A 63 8.39 44.74 7.09
C LYS A 63 9.78 44.32 6.69
N GLN A 64 10.50 43.62 7.58
CA GLN A 64 11.86 43.20 7.36
C GLN A 64 11.98 41.79 6.77
N VAL A 65 10.89 41.00 6.74
CA VAL A 65 10.94 39.58 6.29
C VAL A 65 11.61 39.44 4.92
N ARG A 66 11.27 40.27 3.95
CA ARG A 66 11.87 40.17 2.60
C ARG A 66 13.36 40.44 2.57
N SER A 67 13.81 41.46 3.34
CA SER A 67 15.25 41.77 3.42
C SER A 67 16.00 40.72 4.22
N ALA A 68 15.42 40.18 5.29
CA ALA A 68 15.99 39.08 6.03
C ALA A 68 16.11 37.82 5.17
N ALA A 69 15.03 37.41 4.47
CA ALA A 69 15.04 36.29 3.54
C ALA A 69 16.16 36.42 2.49
N SER A 70 16.29 37.59 1.85
CA SER A 70 17.35 37.83 0.84
C SER A 70 18.74 37.77 1.46
N GLY A 71 18.93 38.28 2.69
CA GLY A 71 20.21 38.20 3.40
C GLY A 71 20.58 36.76 3.74
N LEU A 72 19.63 35.99 4.26
CA LEU A 72 19.85 34.59 4.66
C LEU A 72 20.20 33.70 3.44
N VAL A 73 19.46 33.79 2.34
CA VAL A 73 19.81 33.00 1.13
C VAL A 73 21.13 33.47 0.49
N GLN A 74 21.52 34.73 0.65
CA GLN A 74 22.82 35.22 0.21
C GLN A 74 23.95 34.61 1.05
N GLU A 75 23.74 34.40 2.35
CA GLU A 75 24.73 33.87 3.28
C GLU A 75 24.83 32.34 3.23
N TYR A 76 23.69 31.65 3.25
CA TYR A 76 23.61 30.18 3.33
C TYR A 76 23.46 29.49 1.96
N GLY A 77 23.13 30.25 0.93
CA GLY A 77 22.82 29.77 -0.41
C GLY A 77 21.33 29.51 -0.62
N GLY A 78 20.94 29.32 -1.87
CA GLY A 78 19.56 29.10 -2.26
C GLY A 78 18.92 30.32 -2.94
N GLU A 79 17.61 30.21 -3.22
CA GLU A 79 16.83 31.27 -3.86
C GLU A 79 15.45 31.39 -3.20
N VAL A 80 15.06 32.61 -2.80
CA VAL A 80 13.75 32.87 -2.20
C VAL A 80 12.65 32.68 -3.25
N GLN A 81 11.71 31.78 -2.98
CA GLN A 81 10.55 31.53 -3.84
C GLN A 81 9.33 32.39 -3.43
N ARG A 82 9.04 32.44 -2.13
CA ARG A 82 7.91 33.19 -1.56
C ARG A 82 8.30 33.81 -0.23
N SER A 83 7.66 34.92 0.14
CA SER A 83 7.80 35.53 1.47
C SER A 83 6.45 35.65 2.15
N TYR A 84 6.40 35.26 3.42
CA TYR A 84 5.22 35.27 4.27
C TYR A 84 5.34 36.36 5.34
N THR A 85 4.40 37.29 5.36
CA THR A 85 4.52 38.47 6.22
C THR A 85 3.33 38.69 7.15
N ASN A 86 2.25 37.92 6.99
CA ASN A 86 1.00 38.14 7.71
C ASN A 86 0.67 37.01 8.68
N ALA A 87 0.50 35.78 8.21
CA ALA A 87 0.18 34.61 9.04
C ALA A 87 1.42 34.14 9.82
N VAL A 88 2.51 33.94 9.10
CA VAL A 88 3.83 33.64 9.68
C VAL A 88 4.85 34.65 9.17
N ARG A 89 5.95 34.83 9.89
CA ARG A 89 7.12 35.60 9.41
C ARG A 89 8.13 34.60 8.88
N GLY A 90 8.27 34.54 7.56
CA GLY A 90 9.12 33.52 6.96
C GLY A 90 9.15 33.61 5.45
N PHE A 91 9.75 32.62 4.85
CA PHE A 91 9.86 32.51 3.41
C PHE A 91 9.99 31.04 3.00
N SER A 92 9.67 30.72 1.74
CA SER A 92 10.13 29.47 1.14
C SER A 92 11.30 29.75 0.22
N ALA A 93 12.22 28.79 0.16
CA ALA A 93 13.41 28.89 -0.68
C ALA A 93 13.75 27.54 -1.31
N SER A 94 14.31 27.62 -2.53
CA SER A 94 14.97 26.47 -3.14
C SER A 94 16.42 26.43 -2.64
N MET A 95 16.79 25.29 -2.00
CA MET A 95 18.13 25.05 -1.48
C MET A 95 18.35 23.57 -1.22
N SER A 96 19.61 23.13 -1.15
CA SER A 96 19.91 21.75 -0.77
C SER A 96 19.69 21.50 0.74
N ALA A 97 19.51 20.25 1.14
CA ALA A 97 19.37 19.84 2.55
C ALA A 97 20.52 20.37 3.43
N ALA A 98 21.76 20.29 2.96
CA ALA A 98 22.92 20.81 3.69
C ALA A 98 22.94 22.35 3.84
N GLN A 99 22.25 23.07 2.94
CA GLN A 99 22.06 24.53 3.09
C GLN A 99 20.96 24.83 4.10
N ALA A 100 19.86 24.08 4.07
CA ALA A 100 18.74 24.18 5.00
C ALA A 100 19.20 23.90 6.45
N GLU A 101 19.97 22.84 6.68
CA GLU A 101 20.56 22.51 7.99
C GLU A 101 21.44 23.64 8.54
N ARG A 102 22.29 24.24 7.72
CA ARG A 102 23.10 25.38 8.16
C ARG A 102 22.27 26.62 8.46
N LEU A 103 21.22 26.86 7.67
CA LEU A 103 20.30 27.99 7.85
C LEU A 103 19.48 27.84 9.14
N GLU A 104 19.10 26.64 9.50
CA GLU A 104 18.37 26.37 10.75
C GLU A 104 19.14 26.79 12.00
N ALA A 105 20.48 26.75 11.94
CA ALA A 105 21.35 27.19 13.03
C ALA A 105 21.43 28.72 13.17
N ASP A 106 20.89 29.52 12.26
CA ASP A 106 20.92 30.98 12.33
C ASP A 106 20.09 31.51 13.52
N PRO A 107 20.61 32.44 14.31
CA PRO A 107 19.92 32.98 15.49
C PRO A 107 18.54 33.57 15.20
N SER A 108 18.32 34.13 14.01
CA SER A 108 17.04 34.73 13.60
C SER A 108 15.98 33.71 13.11
N VAL A 109 16.38 32.45 12.88
CA VAL A 109 15.51 31.37 12.42
C VAL A 109 14.88 30.67 13.63
N ALA A 110 13.57 30.45 13.58
CA ALA A 110 12.85 29.69 14.58
C ALA A 110 12.92 28.18 14.26
N TYR A 111 12.68 27.80 12.99
CA TYR A 111 12.84 26.45 12.46
C TYR A 111 12.87 26.47 10.93
N VAL A 112 13.34 25.38 10.35
CA VAL A 112 13.30 25.09 8.91
C VAL A 112 12.52 23.78 8.72
N GLU A 113 11.64 23.77 7.74
CA GLU A 113 10.78 22.63 7.44
C GLU A 113 10.88 22.28 5.95
N GLN A 114 10.95 21.00 5.64
CA GLN A 114 10.87 20.52 4.26
C GLN A 114 9.50 20.85 3.67
N ASN A 115 9.46 21.47 2.51
CA ASN A 115 8.20 21.75 1.81
C ASN A 115 7.58 20.44 1.30
N ARG A 116 6.26 20.30 1.46
CA ARG A 116 5.50 19.12 1.07
C ARG A 116 4.27 19.49 0.26
N VAL A 117 3.78 18.54 -0.52
CA VAL A 117 2.55 18.66 -1.28
C VAL A 117 1.36 18.58 -0.33
N MET A 118 0.39 19.48 -0.51
CA MET A 118 -0.94 19.37 0.11
C MET A 118 -1.97 19.12 -0.99
N THR A 119 -2.81 18.12 -0.79
CA THR A 119 -3.95 17.81 -1.66
C THR A 119 -5.25 18.04 -0.91
N ALA A 120 -6.37 18.12 -1.62
CA ALA A 120 -7.68 18.01 -0.99
C ALA A 120 -7.83 16.59 -0.42
N THR A 121 -8.33 16.46 0.79
CA THR A 121 -8.69 15.16 1.38
C THR A 121 -10.00 14.68 0.78
N ASP A 122 -10.08 13.38 0.50
CA ASP A 122 -11.32 12.71 0.13
C ASP A 122 -11.97 12.10 1.36
N THR A 123 -13.30 12.10 1.39
CA THR A 123 -14.08 11.52 2.49
C THR A 123 -15.14 10.58 1.94
N GLN A 124 -15.13 9.35 2.40
CA GLN A 124 -16.17 8.36 2.14
C GLN A 124 -17.18 8.37 3.29
N SER A 125 -18.46 8.57 2.99
CA SER A 125 -19.56 8.46 3.96
C SER A 125 -20.85 8.08 3.23
N PRO A 126 -21.62 7.08 3.70
CA PRO A 126 -21.31 6.22 4.85
C PRO A 126 -20.14 5.24 4.54
N VAL A 127 -19.48 4.76 5.59
CA VAL A 127 -18.46 3.70 5.44
C VAL A 127 -19.10 2.31 5.52
N PRO A 128 -18.66 1.36 4.67
CA PRO A 128 -19.23 0.01 4.67
C PRO A 128 -18.63 -0.91 5.76
N SER A 129 -17.55 -0.49 6.40
CA SER A 129 -16.85 -1.22 7.45
C SER A 129 -16.38 -0.26 8.55
N TRP A 130 -16.70 -0.55 9.79
CA TRP A 130 -16.36 0.31 10.94
C TRP A 130 -14.83 0.49 11.11
N GLY A 131 -14.05 -0.47 10.61
CA GLY A 131 -12.59 -0.41 10.70
C GLY A 131 -12.01 0.81 9.98
N LEU A 132 -12.60 1.21 8.85
CA LEU A 132 -12.18 2.43 8.13
C LEU A 132 -12.45 3.69 8.95
N ASP A 133 -13.66 3.81 9.53
CA ASP A 133 -14.08 4.91 10.40
C ASP A 133 -13.16 5.02 11.64
N ARG A 134 -12.77 3.87 12.21
CA ARG A 134 -11.94 3.89 13.43
C ARG A 134 -10.52 4.37 13.19
N ILE A 135 -9.94 4.08 12.04
CA ILE A 135 -8.52 4.36 11.80
C ILE A 135 -8.25 5.82 11.36
N ASP A 136 -9.24 6.61 10.99
CA ASP A 136 -9.05 8.01 10.61
C ASP A 136 -9.37 9.02 11.72
N GLN A 137 -9.65 8.55 12.93
CA GLN A 137 -9.96 9.38 14.10
C GLN A 137 -9.21 8.94 15.36
N GLU A 138 -8.98 9.87 16.30
CA GLU A 138 -8.22 9.58 17.53
C GLU A 138 -9.04 8.79 18.57
N GLY A 139 -10.34 8.93 18.61
CA GLY A 139 -11.17 8.33 19.65
C GLY A 139 -12.62 8.10 19.26
N LEU A 140 -13.33 7.32 20.08
CA LEU A 140 -14.76 7.06 19.96
C LEU A 140 -15.59 8.29 20.41
N PRO A 141 -16.84 8.44 19.94
CA PRO A 141 -17.58 7.52 19.07
C PRO A 141 -17.19 7.64 17.59
N LEU A 142 -17.48 6.60 16.80
CA LEU A 142 -17.36 6.61 15.34
C LEU A 142 -18.32 7.62 14.71
N ASP A 143 -17.95 8.23 13.57
CA ASP A 143 -18.70 9.28 12.90
C ASP A 143 -19.28 8.90 11.52
N ASP A 144 -19.14 7.63 11.12
CA ASP A 144 -19.58 7.03 9.86
C ASP A 144 -18.91 7.69 8.63
N SER A 145 -17.64 8.04 8.79
CA SER A 145 -16.82 8.57 7.70
C SER A 145 -15.43 7.96 7.67
N TYR A 146 -14.76 8.03 6.53
CA TYR A 146 -13.35 7.71 6.36
C TYR A 146 -12.70 8.78 5.49
N THR A 147 -11.79 9.54 6.09
CA THR A 147 -11.06 10.63 5.45
C THR A 147 -9.61 10.24 5.23
N TYR A 148 -9.13 10.38 4.01
CA TYR A 148 -7.76 10.04 3.63
C TYR A 148 -7.10 11.14 2.81
N GLY A 149 -5.80 11.35 3.03
CA GLY A 149 -5.00 12.38 2.36
C GLY A 149 -4.45 11.94 1.01
N ASN A 150 -4.31 10.64 0.81
CA ASN A 150 -3.95 10.02 -0.47
C ASN A 150 -4.56 8.63 -0.57
N SER A 151 -4.51 8.02 -1.75
CA SER A 151 -5.18 6.76 -2.05
C SER A 151 -4.23 5.57 -2.23
N GLY A 152 -2.94 5.75 -2.01
CA GLY A 152 -1.93 4.72 -2.26
C GLY A 152 -1.66 4.47 -3.74
N SER A 153 -2.00 5.42 -4.61
CA SER A 153 -1.73 5.32 -6.05
C SER A 153 -0.24 5.17 -6.34
N GLY A 154 0.12 4.26 -7.25
CA GLY A 154 1.51 3.98 -7.61
C GLY A 154 2.21 2.99 -6.67
N VAL A 155 1.53 2.49 -5.64
CA VAL A 155 2.04 1.45 -4.74
C VAL A 155 1.52 0.08 -5.17
N THR A 156 2.36 -0.95 -5.08
CA THR A 156 1.97 -2.36 -5.29
C THR A 156 1.75 -3.04 -3.93
N ALA A 157 0.58 -3.68 -3.76
CA ALA A 157 0.27 -4.48 -2.58
C ALA A 157 0.16 -5.96 -2.95
N TYR A 158 1.10 -6.75 -2.47
CA TYR A 158 1.10 -8.21 -2.60
C TYR A 158 0.24 -8.84 -1.52
N ILE A 159 -0.72 -9.66 -1.93
CA ILE A 159 -1.62 -10.38 -1.04
C ILE A 159 -1.20 -11.85 -1.01
N VAL A 160 -0.41 -12.20 -0.01
CA VAL A 160 0.14 -13.57 0.17
C VAL A 160 -0.86 -14.38 1.00
N ASP A 161 -1.78 -15.07 0.31
CA ASP A 161 -2.98 -15.66 0.94
C ASP A 161 -3.61 -16.79 0.08
N THR A 162 -4.94 -16.93 0.07
CA THR A 162 -5.71 -17.90 -0.74
C THR A 162 -5.93 -17.48 -2.18
N GLY A 163 -5.36 -16.35 -2.62
CA GLY A 163 -5.61 -15.75 -3.92
C GLY A 163 -6.55 -14.54 -3.86
N ILE A 164 -6.93 -13.99 -5.00
CA ILE A 164 -7.90 -12.88 -5.12
C ILE A 164 -8.91 -13.21 -6.22
N LEU A 165 -10.20 -12.94 -5.99
CA LEU A 165 -11.18 -12.83 -7.07
C LEU A 165 -10.96 -11.50 -7.81
N THR A 166 -10.07 -11.48 -8.78
CA THR A 166 -9.60 -10.27 -9.46
C THR A 166 -10.69 -9.53 -10.24
N THR A 167 -11.79 -10.22 -10.56
CA THR A 167 -12.96 -9.65 -11.25
C THR A 167 -13.93 -8.92 -10.32
N HIS A 168 -13.71 -8.98 -8.99
CA HIS A 168 -14.60 -8.32 -8.03
C HIS A 168 -14.66 -6.80 -8.31
N GLU A 169 -15.89 -6.25 -8.36
CA GLU A 169 -16.11 -4.83 -8.73
C GLU A 169 -15.40 -3.83 -7.84
N ASP A 170 -15.18 -4.19 -6.57
CA ASP A 170 -14.49 -3.32 -5.60
C ASP A 170 -13.01 -3.08 -5.96
N PHE A 171 -12.42 -3.95 -6.77
CA PHE A 171 -11.05 -3.76 -7.23
C PHE A 171 -10.93 -2.88 -8.48
N GLY A 172 -12.01 -2.68 -9.23
CA GLY A 172 -12.01 -1.78 -10.41
C GLY A 172 -10.95 -2.13 -11.47
N GLY A 173 -10.52 -3.38 -11.56
CA GLY A 173 -9.47 -3.85 -12.47
C GLY A 173 -8.03 -3.62 -11.97
N ARG A 174 -7.82 -3.19 -10.72
CA ARG A 174 -6.50 -2.99 -10.10
C ARG A 174 -5.90 -4.27 -9.51
N ALA A 175 -6.67 -5.37 -9.43
CA ALA A 175 -6.21 -6.65 -8.95
C ALA A 175 -5.79 -7.56 -10.11
N VAL A 176 -4.63 -8.20 -9.98
CA VAL A 176 -4.09 -9.14 -10.96
C VAL A 176 -3.58 -10.41 -10.27
N SER A 177 -3.50 -11.53 -11.02
CA SER A 177 -2.79 -12.72 -10.57
C SER A 177 -1.28 -12.50 -10.68
N GLY A 178 -0.55 -12.88 -9.66
CA GLY A 178 0.91 -12.94 -9.64
C GLY A 178 1.38 -14.39 -9.81
N THR A 179 1.27 -15.20 -8.76
CA THR A 179 1.69 -16.62 -8.78
C THR A 179 0.81 -17.48 -7.89
N ASP A 180 0.72 -18.75 -8.22
CA ASP A 180 0.10 -19.80 -7.40
C ASP A 180 1.11 -20.89 -7.07
N THR A 181 1.52 -20.97 -5.81
CA THR A 181 2.46 -22.00 -5.31
C THR A 181 1.75 -23.29 -4.89
N VAL A 182 0.42 -23.29 -4.81
CA VAL A 182 -0.38 -24.48 -4.47
C VAL A 182 -0.49 -25.41 -5.67
N ASP A 183 -0.88 -24.85 -6.82
CA ASP A 183 -1.07 -25.60 -8.07
C ASP A 183 0.15 -25.47 -9.01
N ASN A 184 1.16 -24.64 -8.65
CA ASN A 184 2.38 -24.34 -9.40
C ASN A 184 2.09 -23.77 -10.79
N ASP A 185 1.27 -22.73 -10.84
CA ASP A 185 0.95 -21.98 -12.05
C ASP A 185 0.80 -20.46 -11.74
N ASP A 186 0.24 -19.69 -12.68
CA ASP A 186 0.08 -18.25 -12.56
C ASP A 186 -1.39 -17.84 -12.31
N ASP A 187 -2.31 -18.79 -12.05
CA ASP A 187 -3.72 -18.52 -11.75
C ASP A 187 -3.97 -18.48 -10.24
N ALA A 188 -3.72 -17.34 -9.64
CA ALA A 188 -3.95 -17.10 -8.22
C ALA A 188 -5.41 -16.69 -7.90
N THR A 189 -6.39 -17.24 -8.62
CA THR A 189 -7.81 -17.01 -8.34
C THR A 189 -8.21 -17.62 -6.99
N ASP A 190 -8.87 -16.82 -6.17
CA ASP A 190 -9.32 -17.24 -4.84
C ASP A 190 -10.47 -18.24 -4.89
N CYS A 191 -10.34 -19.33 -4.14
CA CYS A 191 -11.38 -20.36 -4.00
C CYS A 191 -11.83 -20.59 -2.54
N ALA A 192 -11.29 -19.79 -1.58
CA ALA A 192 -11.62 -19.84 -0.15
C ALA A 192 -12.35 -18.59 0.33
N GLY A 193 -11.94 -17.41 -0.18
CA GLY A 193 -12.51 -16.10 0.11
C GLY A 193 -11.69 -15.24 1.07
N HIS A 194 -10.76 -15.83 1.80
CA HIS A 194 -9.95 -15.12 2.78
C HIS A 194 -9.04 -14.08 2.10
N GLY A 195 -8.31 -14.46 1.05
CA GLY A 195 -7.44 -13.56 0.31
C GLY A 195 -8.19 -12.43 -0.40
N THR A 196 -9.39 -12.70 -0.94
CA THR A 196 -10.26 -11.64 -1.52
C THR A 196 -10.71 -10.64 -0.45
N HIS A 197 -11.02 -11.14 0.77
CA HIS A 197 -11.44 -10.30 1.89
C HIS A 197 -10.30 -9.36 2.35
N VAL A 198 -9.10 -9.89 2.56
CA VAL A 198 -7.95 -9.08 2.96
C VAL A 198 -7.52 -8.12 1.87
N ALA A 199 -7.57 -8.53 0.58
CA ALA A 199 -7.34 -7.64 -0.56
C ALA A 199 -8.32 -6.46 -0.58
N GLY A 200 -9.61 -6.73 -0.29
CA GLY A 200 -10.63 -5.70 -0.19
C GLY A 200 -10.32 -4.68 0.91
N THR A 201 -9.85 -5.12 2.06
CA THR A 201 -9.49 -4.24 3.18
C THR A 201 -8.18 -3.46 2.91
N VAL A 202 -7.21 -4.02 2.20
CA VAL A 202 -6.02 -3.26 1.75
C VAL A 202 -6.40 -2.19 0.75
N GLY A 203 -7.11 -2.57 -0.34
CA GLY A 203 -7.17 -1.75 -1.54
C GLY A 203 -8.48 -1.74 -2.31
N GLY A 204 -9.59 -2.19 -1.72
CA GLY A 204 -10.92 -2.06 -2.33
C GLY A 204 -11.37 -0.60 -2.43
N SER A 205 -12.08 -0.25 -3.47
CA SER A 205 -12.63 1.11 -3.65
C SER A 205 -13.63 1.48 -2.56
N SER A 206 -14.40 0.50 -2.06
CA SER A 206 -15.37 0.68 -0.97
C SER A 206 -14.79 0.31 0.38
N TYR A 207 -14.12 -0.85 0.47
CA TYR A 207 -13.67 -1.44 1.74
C TYR A 207 -12.21 -1.15 2.06
N GLY A 208 -11.44 -0.63 1.11
CA GLY A 208 -9.99 -0.48 1.22
C GLY A 208 -9.54 0.76 1.94
N VAL A 209 -8.44 0.63 2.67
CA VAL A 209 -7.70 1.76 3.26
C VAL A 209 -7.00 2.56 2.15
N ALA A 210 -6.26 1.91 1.25
CA ALA A 210 -5.56 2.52 0.12
C ALA A 210 -6.33 2.28 -1.19
N LYS A 211 -7.25 3.18 -1.53
CA LYS A 211 -8.30 2.96 -2.55
C LYS A 211 -7.81 2.81 -3.99
N ASP A 212 -6.59 3.27 -4.31
CA ASP A 212 -6.01 3.22 -5.66
C ASP A 212 -4.71 2.38 -5.74
N VAL A 213 -4.40 1.61 -4.69
CA VAL A 213 -3.26 0.69 -4.69
C VAL A 213 -3.46 -0.42 -5.73
N SER A 214 -2.39 -0.86 -6.39
CA SER A 214 -2.40 -2.05 -7.25
C SER A 214 -2.31 -3.32 -6.40
N LEU A 215 -3.15 -4.31 -6.66
CA LEU A 215 -3.24 -5.55 -5.87
C LEU A 215 -2.69 -6.71 -6.70
N VAL A 216 -1.78 -7.49 -6.12
CA VAL A 216 -1.18 -8.67 -6.77
C VAL A 216 -1.46 -9.90 -5.90
N ALA A 217 -2.18 -10.86 -6.44
CA ALA A 217 -2.50 -12.12 -5.77
C ALA A 217 -1.29 -13.06 -5.77
N VAL A 218 -0.86 -13.50 -4.59
CA VAL A 218 0.17 -14.52 -4.39
C VAL A 218 -0.47 -15.67 -3.61
N ARG A 219 -0.95 -16.68 -4.33
CA ARG A 219 -1.67 -17.80 -3.73
C ARG A 219 -0.71 -18.82 -3.14
N VAL A 220 -0.71 -18.92 -1.81
CA VAL A 220 0.12 -19.84 -1.03
C VAL A 220 -0.72 -20.77 -0.15
N LEU A 221 -2.03 -20.50 -0.07
CA LEU A 221 -3.01 -21.30 0.69
C LEU A 221 -4.04 -21.89 -0.26
N ASP A 222 -4.44 -23.13 0.00
CA ASP A 222 -5.45 -23.87 -0.77
C ASP A 222 -6.89 -23.37 -0.50
N CYS A 223 -7.88 -24.00 -1.15
CA CYS A 223 -9.30 -23.67 -0.94
C CYS A 223 -9.83 -23.99 0.48
N GLY A 224 -9.05 -24.66 1.29
CA GLY A 224 -9.32 -24.89 2.71
C GLY A 224 -8.64 -23.89 3.64
N GLY A 225 -7.90 -22.91 3.07
CA GLY A 225 -7.14 -21.93 3.83
C GLY A 225 -5.86 -22.49 4.46
N SER A 226 -5.30 -23.56 3.90
CA SER A 226 -4.10 -24.21 4.43
C SER A 226 -2.98 -24.23 3.39
N GLY A 227 -1.74 -24.09 3.85
CA GLY A 227 -0.55 -24.16 3.01
C GLY A 227 0.64 -24.80 3.75
N THR A 228 1.74 -24.95 3.06
CA THR A 228 2.98 -25.48 3.61
C THR A 228 4.06 -24.41 3.71
N TYR A 229 5.01 -24.53 4.61
CA TYR A 229 6.10 -23.54 4.74
C TYR A 229 6.89 -23.35 3.45
N ASP A 230 7.16 -24.43 2.72
CA ASP A 230 7.86 -24.34 1.42
C ASP A 230 7.04 -23.59 0.36
N GLY A 231 5.71 -23.79 0.33
CA GLY A 231 4.81 -23.02 -0.53
C GLY A 231 4.77 -21.52 -0.16
N VAL A 232 4.70 -21.23 1.15
CA VAL A 232 4.73 -19.83 1.65
C VAL A 232 6.07 -19.17 1.32
N ILE A 233 7.20 -19.87 1.57
CA ILE A 233 8.55 -19.36 1.22
C ILE A 233 8.65 -19.12 -0.29
N ALA A 234 8.14 -20.02 -1.12
CA ALA A 234 8.15 -19.84 -2.58
C ALA A 234 7.32 -18.61 -3.01
N GLY A 235 6.20 -18.33 -2.35
CA GLY A 235 5.42 -17.11 -2.57
C GLY A 235 6.19 -15.85 -2.20
N ILE A 236 6.88 -15.83 -1.06
CA ILE A 236 7.71 -14.70 -0.62
C ILE A 236 8.92 -14.51 -1.57
N ASP A 237 9.56 -15.59 -1.99
CA ASP A 237 10.66 -15.55 -2.95
C ASP A 237 10.21 -14.97 -4.30
N TRP A 238 9.00 -15.32 -4.74
CA TRP A 238 8.40 -14.76 -5.93
C TRP A 238 8.12 -13.24 -5.76
N VAL A 239 7.58 -12.80 -4.61
CA VAL A 239 7.37 -11.37 -4.30
C VAL A 239 8.68 -10.60 -4.39
N THR A 240 9.75 -11.13 -3.79
CA THR A 240 11.10 -10.52 -3.83
C THR A 240 11.64 -10.44 -5.26
N ALA A 241 11.38 -11.47 -6.09
CA ALA A 241 11.83 -11.48 -7.49
C ALA A 241 11.00 -10.57 -8.41
N ASP A 242 9.71 -10.36 -8.13
CA ASP A 242 8.81 -9.48 -8.89
C ASP A 242 9.03 -8.01 -8.55
N HIS A 243 9.31 -7.70 -7.29
CA HIS A 243 9.58 -6.34 -6.82
C HIS A 243 10.81 -5.74 -7.52
N GLN A 244 10.68 -4.51 -7.99
CA GLN A 244 11.78 -3.79 -8.61
C GLN A 244 12.36 -2.77 -7.64
N ALA A 245 13.67 -2.75 -7.51
CA ALA A 245 14.35 -1.85 -6.59
C ALA A 245 13.93 -0.37 -6.77
N GLY A 246 13.39 0.21 -5.72
CA GLY A 246 12.92 1.61 -5.69
C GLY A 246 11.46 1.80 -6.09
N GLU A 247 10.72 0.74 -6.42
CA GLU A 247 9.27 0.79 -6.56
C GLU A 247 8.61 0.62 -5.19
N PRO A 248 7.63 1.46 -4.81
CA PRO A 248 6.99 1.34 -3.50
C PRO A 248 6.09 0.11 -3.43
N ALA A 249 6.34 -0.76 -2.46
CA ALA A 249 5.60 -2.00 -2.31
C ALA A 249 5.32 -2.38 -0.85
N VAL A 250 4.14 -2.98 -0.64
CA VAL A 250 3.74 -3.60 0.62
C VAL A 250 3.34 -5.04 0.40
N ALA A 251 3.45 -5.88 1.42
CA ALA A 251 2.91 -7.24 1.40
C ALA A 251 2.04 -7.49 2.64
N ASN A 252 0.88 -8.09 2.43
CA ASN A 252 0.00 -8.54 3.48
C ASN A 252 0.10 -10.05 3.64
N MET A 253 0.45 -10.52 4.83
CA MET A 253 0.44 -11.94 5.19
C MET A 253 -0.51 -12.17 6.37
N SER A 254 -1.78 -12.38 6.04
CA SER A 254 -2.84 -12.69 7.01
C SER A 254 -2.89 -14.20 7.30
N LEU A 255 -1.76 -14.80 7.56
CA LEU A 255 -1.56 -16.23 7.82
C LEU A 255 -0.55 -16.46 8.94
N GLY A 256 -0.53 -17.66 9.50
CA GLY A 256 0.43 -18.02 10.53
C GLY A 256 0.46 -19.50 10.82
N GLY A 257 1.53 -19.93 11.48
CA GLY A 257 1.75 -21.31 11.92
C GLY A 257 2.72 -21.36 13.10
N GLY A 258 3.19 -22.55 13.44
CA GLY A 258 4.26 -22.69 14.43
C GLY A 258 5.55 -21.98 13.99
N PHE A 259 6.46 -21.76 14.93
CA PHE A 259 7.72 -21.08 14.64
C PHE A 259 8.52 -21.78 13.53
N SER A 260 8.96 -21.01 12.54
CA SER A 260 9.82 -21.46 11.43
C SER A 260 10.85 -20.37 11.10
N GLN A 261 12.10 -20.61 11.43
CA GLN A 261 13.18 -19.68 11.10
C GLN A 261 13.27 -19.43 9.58
N ALA A 262 13.03 -20.44 8.76
CA ALA A 262 13.11 -20.31 7.30
C ALA A 262 12.02 -19.37 6.73
N VAL A 263 10.82 -19.36 7.30
CA VAL A 263 9.76 -18.41 6.91
C VAL A 263 10.14 -17.00 7.35
N ASN A 264 10.62 -16.82 8.58
CA ASN A 264 11.06 -15.53 9.07
C ASN A 264 12.24 -14.98 8.24
N ASP A 265 13.24 -15.82 7.93
CA ASP A 265 14.38 -15.42 7.11
C ASP A 265 13.92 -14.96 5.71
N ALA A 266 12.95 -15.64 5.09
CA ALA A 266 12.40 -15.24 3.80
C ALA A 266 11.70 -13.87 3.86
N VAL A 267 10.91 -13.62 4.91
CA VAL A 267 10.29 -12.29 5.12
C VAL A 267 11.36 -11.23 5.35
N SER A 268 12.37 -11.50 6.20
CA SER A 268 13.46 -10.56 6.46
C SER A 268 14.24 -10.17 5.19
N GLU A 269 14.50 -11.12 4.30
CA GLU A 269 15.17 -10.86 3.02
C GLU A 269 14.28 -10.01 2.08
N ALA A 270 12.97 -10.27 2.03
CA ALA A 270 12.05 -9.48 1.24
C ALA A 270 11.89 -8.04 1.79
N VAL A 271 11.93 -7.87 3.12
CA VAL A 271 12.00 -6.55 3.75
C VAL A 271 13.31 -5.83 3.41
N ALA A 272 14.43 -6.55 3.42
CA ALA A 272 15.73 -5.99 3.03
C ALA A 272 15.79 -5.58 1.54
N ASP A 273 15.00 -6.23 0.67
CA ASP A 273 14.81 -5.84 -0.73
C ASP A 273 13.97 -4.57 -0.90
N GLY A 274 13.19 -4.18 0.11
CA GLY A 274 12.41 -2.91 0.13
C GLY A 274 10.90 -3.07 0.25
N VAL A 275 10.38 -4.30 0.38
CA VAL A 275 8.94 -4.55 0.55
C VAL A 275 8.55 -4.43 2.02
N THR A 276 7.58 -3.57 2.35
CA THR A 276 7.04 -3.45 3.72
C THR A 276 6.05 -4.56 4.00
N PHE A 277 6.31 -5.42 5.00
CA PHE A 277 5.42 -6.52 5.36
C PHE A 277 4.54 -6.20 6.57
N ALA A 278 3.23 -6.47 6.47
CA ALA A 278 2.30 -6.55 7.57
C ALA A 278 1.90 -8.01 7.82
N LEU A 279 2.03 -8.45 9.07
CA LEU A 279 1.91 -9.86 9.49
C LEU A 279 0.84 -10.01 10.56
N ALA A 280 0.04 -11.07 10.50
CA ALA A 280 -0.93 -11.37 11.56
C ALA A 280 -0.24 -11.90 12.82
N ALA A 281 -0.62 -11.36 13.99
CA ALA A 281 -0.09 -11.82 15.29
C ALA A 281 -0.54 -13.24 15.68
N GLY A 282 -1.63 -13.74 15.08
CA GLY A 282 -2.24 -15.03 15.41
C GLY A 282 -3.46 -14.93 16.32
N ASN A 283 -4.25 -16.01 16.40
CA ASN A 283 -5.57 -16.03 17.01
C ASN A 283 -5.70 -17.12 18.09
N ASP A 284 -4.66 -17.29 18.93
CA ASP A 284 -4.55 -18.37 19.93
C ASP A 284 -4.85 -17.90 21.36
N TYR A 285 -5.79 -16.95 21.50
CA TYR A 285 -6.32 -16.46 22.77
C TYR A 285 -5.25 -15.94 23.73
N ALA A 286 -4.54 -14.89 23.30
CA ALA A 286 -3.47 -14.25 24.06
C ALA A 286 -2.19 -15.13 24.24
N ALA A 287 -1.92 -16.05 23.30
CA ALA A 287 -0.61 -16.67 23.19
C ALA A 287 0.46 -15.63 22.80
N ASP A 288 1.73 -15.94 23.03
CA ASP A 288 2.81 -15.05 22.62
C ASP A 288 2.98 -15.07 21.08
N ALA A 289 2.83 -13.92 20.43
CA ALA A 289 3.01 -13.78 18.99
C ALA A 289 4.43 -14.17 18.54
N CYS A 290 5.43 -14.09 19.43
CA CYS A 290 6.80 -14.53 19.17
C CYS A 290 6.95 -16.05 18.99
N ASP A 291 5.96 -16.84 19.40
CA ASP A 291 5.98 -18.31 19.26
C ASP A 291 5.52 -18.80 17.87
N GLY A 292 5.08 -17.89 16.99
CA GLY A 292 4.56 -18.19 15.65
C GLY A 292 5.35 -17.51 14.52
N SER A 293 5.25 -18.06 13.32
CA SER A 293 5.77 -17.45 12.09
C SER A 293 4.63 -17.24 11.09
N PRO A 294 4.70 -16.15 10.29
CA PRO A 294 5.75 -15.13 10.21
C PRO A 294 5.70 -14.03 11.29
N GLY A 295 4.69 -14.00 12.18
CA GLY A 295 4.44 -12.95 13.16
C GLY A 295 5.58 -12.69 14.17
N SER A 296 6.63 -13.51 14.20
CA SER A 296 7.85 -13.30 15.00
C SER A 296 9.01 -12.69 14.21
N THR A 297 8.78 -12.19 13.00
CA THR A 297 9.83 -11.55 12.18
C THR A 297 10.04 -10.10 12.60
N PRO A 298 11.21 -9.73 13.14
CA PRO A 298 11.39 -8.43 13.82
C PRO A 298 11.49 -7.24 12.86
N GLU A 299 11.73 -7.44 11.57
CA GLU A 299 11.84 -6.38 10.56
C GLU A 299 10.47 -6.02 9.94
N ALA A 300 9.43 -6.80 10.21
CA ALA A 300 8.08 -6.60 9.68
C ALA A 300 7.14 -6.02 10.75
N LEU A 301 5.93 -5.62 10.34
CA LEU A 301 4.90 -5.09 11.24
C LEU A 301 3.94 -6.18 11.66
N THR A 302 4.00 -6.66 12.88
CA THR A 302 3.09 -7.67 13.42
C THR A 302 1.88 -7.03 14.09
N VAL A 303 0.69 -7.43 13.65
CA VAL A 303 -0.57 -6.73 13.90
C VAL A 303 -1.49 -7.52 14.81
N GLY A 304 -1.83 -6.96 15.97
CA GLY A 304 -2.89 -7.41 16.85
C GLY A 304 -4.26 -6.88 16.45
N ALA A 305 -5.34 -7.52 16.92
CA ALA A 305 -6.71 -7.16 16.56
C ALA A 305 -7.46 -6.46 17.69
N THR A 306 -8.27 -5.44 17.36
CA THR A 306 -9.24 -4.81 18.26
C THR A 306 -10.68 -5.02 17.82
N GLU A 307 -11.58 -4.78 18.77
CA GLU A 307 -13.03 -4.65 18.60
C GLU A 307 -13.40 -3.17 18.40
N ASP A 308 -14.67 -2.89 18.06
CA ASP A 308 -15.21 -1.53 17.82
C ASP A 308 -15.28 -0.65 19.10
N THR A 309 -14.97 -1.22 20.23
CA THR A 309 -14.88 -0.59 21.56
C THR A 309 -13.44 -0.21 21.94
N ASP A 310 -12.48 -0.35 21.04
CA ASP A 310 -11.04 -0.27 21.30
C ASP A 310 -10.50 -1.35 22.25
N ALA A 311 -11.29 -2.37 22.59
CA ALA A 311 -10.79 -3.51 23.33
C ALA A 311 -9.93 -4.41 22.42
N ARG A 312 -8.82 -4.93 22.93
CA ARG A 312 -8.13 -6.03 22.24
C ARG A 312 -9.10 -7.20 22.06
N ALA A 313 -9.21 -7.70 20.85
CA ALA A 313 -10.02 -8.89 20.58
C ALA A 313 -9.51 -10.09 21.40
N VAL A 314 -10.42 -10.80 22.05
CA VAL A 314 -10.07 -11.88 22.99
C VAL A 314 -9.20 -12.97 22.36
N TYR A 315 -9.38 -13.21 21.06
CA TYR A 315 -8.59 -14.20 20.31
C TYR A 315 -7.18 -13.70 19.93
N SER A 316 -6.95 -12.36 19.87
CA SER A 316 -5.68 -11.80 19.43
C SER A 316 -4.51 -12.25 20.30
N ASN A 317 -3.46 -12.75 19.67
CA ASN A 317 -2.18 -12.97 20.33
C ASN A 317 -1.57 -11.65 20.81
N ILE A 318 -0.64 -11.73 21.73
CA ILE A 318 -0.01 -10.62 22.47
C ILE A 318 1.51 -10.79 22.48
N GLY A 319 2.22 -9.91 23.12
CA GLY A 319 3.66 -10.06 23.38
C GLY A 319 4.51 -9.01 22.68
N THR A 320 5.81 -9.11 22.88
CA THR A 320 6.79 -8.11 22.40
C THR A 320 6.99 -8.14 20.88
N CYS A 321 6.47 -9.15 20.20
CA CYS A 321 6.50 -9.20 18.74
C CYS A 321 5.29 -8.51 18.09
N VAL A 322 4.30 -8.05 18.86
CA VAL A 322 3.22 -7.19 18.33
C VAL A 322 3.74 -5.76 18.27
N ASP A 323 3.60 -5.10 17.13
CA ASP A 323 4.04 -3.73 16.89
C ASP A 323 2.90 -2.71 16.99
N ILE A 324 1.70 -3.11 16.56
CA ILE A 324 0.53 -2.22 16.47
C ILE A 324 -0.76 -3.04 16.52
N PHE A 325 -1.85 -2.41 16.96
CA PHE A 325 -3.20 -2.96 16.88
C PHE A 325 -3.99 -2.27 15.77
N ALA A 326 -4.94 -3.00 15.17
CA ALA A 326 -5.87 -2.47 14.20
C ALA A 326 -7.25 -3.16 14.31
N PRO A 327 -8.32 -2.59 13.74
CA PRO A 327 -9.65 -3.20 13.69
C PRO A 327 -9.62 -4.60 13.07
N GLY A 328 -10.07 -5.61 13.84
CA GLY A 328 -10.00 -7.00 13.37
C GLY A 328 -11.25 -7.83 13.65
N THR A 329 -12.23 -7.32 14.41
CA THR A 329 -13.45 -8.04 14.74
C THR A 329 -14.62 -7.53 13.89
N ASP A 330 -15.41 -8.47 13.32
CA ASP A 330 -16.58 -8.18 12.49
C ASP A 330 -16.29 -7.18 11.36
N ILE A 331 -15.17 -7.39 10.67
CA ILE A 331 -14.75 -6.58 9.53
C ILE A 331 -15.48 -7.06 8.28
N THR A 332 -16.16 -6.13 7.60
CA THR A 332 -16.84 -6.39 6.32
C THR A 332 -15.92 -6.00 5.16
N SER A 333 -15.80 -6.90 4.17
CA SER A 333 -15.01 -6.66 2.96
C SER A 333 -15.51 -7.52 1.79
N ALA A 334 -14.84 -7.42 0.64
CA ALA A 334 -15.11 -8.18 -0.57
C ALA A 334 -15.04 -9.70 -0.31
N TRP A 335 -15.79 -10.50 -1.09
CA TRP A 335 -15.81 -11.96 -0.94
C TRP A 335 -15.84 -12.68 -2.27
N TYR A 336 -15.25 -13.88 -2.36
CA TYR A 336 -14.99 -14.61 -3.60
C TYR A 336 -16.21 -15.24 -4.29
N THR A 337 -17.38 -15.27 -3.66
CA THR A 337 -18.56 -15.98 -4.22
C THR A 337 -19.27 -15.23 -5.35
N GLY A 338 -18.79 -14.07 -5.74
CA GLY A 338 -19.30 -13.27 -6.86
C GLY A 338 -18.71 -11.87 -6.84
N ASP A 339 -18.76 -11.19 -7.98
CA ASP A 339 -18.07 -9.91 -8.22
C ASP A 339 -18.56 -8.74 -7.33
N THR A 340 -19.68 -8.89 -6.64
CA THR A 340 -20.23 -7.91 -5.67
C THR A 340 -20.44 -8.51 -4.29
N ALA A 341 -19.98 -9.75 -4.07
CA ALA A 341 -20.22 -10.45 -2.81
C ALA A 341 -19.37 -9.84 -1.67
N THR A 342 -19.95 -9.83 -0.48
CA THR A 342 -19.27 -9.39 0.74
C THR A 342 -19.38 -10.41 1.84
N ASN A 343 -18.48 -10.35 2.79
CA ASN A 343 -18.57 -11.15 4.01
C ASN A 343 -18.04 -10.35 5.20
N THR A 344 -18.49 -10.72 6.39
CA THR A 344 -18.05 -10.14 7.65
C THR A 344 -17.39 -11.22 8.49
N ILE A 345 -16.11 -11.09 8.77
CA ILE A 345 -15.31 -12.06 9.51
C ILE A 345 -14.37 -11.38 10.51
N SER A 346 -13.81 -12.15 11.42
CA SER A 346 -12.97 -11.66 12.51
C SER A 346 -11.64 -12.41 12.58
N GLY A 347 -10.57 -11.73 12.94
CA GLY A 347 -9.23 -12.29 13.13
C GLY A 347 -8.15 -11.21 13.10
N THR A 348 -6.96 -11.50 13.59
CA THR A 348 -5.77 -10.69 13.31
C THR A 348 -5.51 -10.60 11.81
N SER A 349 -5.98 -11.59 11.04
CA SER A 349 -6.02 -11.57 9.57
C SER A 349 -6.81 -10.41 8.97
N MET A 350 -7.79 -9.83 9.70
CA MET A 350 -8.56 -8.66 9.26
C MET A 350 -7.97 -7.35 9.76
N ALA A 351 -7.21 -7.40 10.86
CA ALA A 351 -6.45 -6.26 11.36
C ALA A 351 -5.23 -5.96 10.46
N THR A 352 -4.51 -6.97 10.06
CA THR A 352 -3.30 -6.90 9.24
C THR A 352 -3.47 -6.07 7.95
N PRO A 353 -4.53 -6.27 7.13
CA PRO A 353 -4.70 -5.51 5.90
C PRO A 353 -5.02 -4.03 6.12
N HIS A 354 -5.55 -3.62 7.29
CA HIS A 354 -5.64 -2.19 7.62
C HIS A 354 -4.24 -1.58 7.74
N VAL A 355 -3.29 -2.28 8.35
CA VAL A 355 -1.90 -1.83 8.47
C VAL A 355 -1.18 -1.86 7.13
N ALA A 356 -1.37 -2.90 6.31
CA ALA A 356 -0.82 -2.97 4.95
C ALA A 356 -1.33 -1.83 4.05
N GLY A 357 -2.65 -1.52 4.14
CA GLY A 357 -3.24 -0.39 3.44
C GLY A 357 -2.69 0.96 3.94
N ALA A 358 -2.53 1.12 5.26
CA ALA A 358 -1.91 2.32 5.84
C ALA A 358 -0.44 2.46 5.42
N ALA A 359 0.32 1.36 5.35
CA ALA A 359 1.67 1.36 4.79
C ALA A 359 1.69 1.81 3.32
N ALA A 360 0.69 1.39 2.54
CA ALA A 360 0.55 1.87 1.16
C ALA A 360 0.21 3.37 1.09
N LEU A 361 -0.54 3.94 2.06
CA LEU A 361 -0.73 5.40 2.15
C LEU A 361 0.59 6.11 2.44
N VAL A 362 1.40 5.62 3.39
CA VAL A 362 2.73 6.20 3.70
C VAL A 362 3.61 6.20 2.44
N LEU A 363 3.69 5.07 1.74
CA LEU A 363 4.47 4.94 0.50
C LEU A 363 3.90 5.76 -0.66
N GLY A 364 2.58 5.91 -0.75
CA GLY A 364 1.94 6.83 -1.69
C GLY A 364 2.36 8.28 -1.46
N GLY A 365 2.54 8.69 -0.20
CA GLY A 365 3.04 10.01 0.19
C GLY A 365 4.56 10.16 0.10
N ASN A 366 5.30 9.08 0.27
CA ASN A 366 6.77 9.04 0.23
C ASN A 366 7.26 7.73 -0.42
N PRO A 367 7.27 7.65 -1.77
CA PRO A 367 7.61 6.42 -2.48
C PRO A 367 9.03 5.89 -2.22
N GLY A 368 9.92 6.73 -1.70
CA GLY A 368 11.29 6.36 -1.36
C GLY A 368 11.51 5.93 0.10
N ALA A 369 10.43 5.84 0.91
CA ALA A 369 10.56 5.40 2.30
C ALA A 369 10.97 3.93 2.38
N THR A 370 11.91 3.63 3.24
CA THR A 370 12.31 2.26 3.58
C THR A 370 11.23 1.58 4.44
N PRO A 371 11.16 0.24 4.49
CA PRO A 371 10.23 -0.48 5.37
C PRO A 371 10.30 -0.03 6.84
N ALA A 372 11.51 0.25 7.35
CA ALA A 372 11.68 0.77 8.71
C ALA A 372 11.07 2.17 8.88
N GLU A 373 11.27 3.08 7.92
CA GLU A 373 10.67 4.42 7.95
C GLU A 373 9.14 4.36 7.82
N VAL A 374 8.59 3.41 7.07
CA VAL A 374 7.15 3.15 7.01
C VAL A 374 6.65 2.67 8.38
N GLY A 375 7.34 1.73 9.02
CA GLY A 375 7.00 1.24 10.35
C GLY A 375 7.04 2.36 11.41
N ASP A 376 8.08 3.18 11.40
CA ASP A 376 8.22 4.35 12.29
C ASP A 376 7.09 5.38 12.05
N ALA A 377 6.69 5.61 10.80
CA ALA A 377 5.60 6.52 10.47
C ALA A 377 4.26 6.01 11.01
N LEU A 378 3.96 4.71 10.84
CA LEU A 378 2.71 4.11 11.31
C LEU A 378 2.63 4.07 12.85
N THR A 379 3.69 3.61 13.52
CA THR A 379 3.73 3.56 14.98
C THR A 379 3.76 4.95 15.60
N GLY A 380 4.41 5.91 14.94
CA GLY A 380 4.45 7.32 15.36
C GLY A 380 3.13 8.07 15.19
N ALA A 381 2.30 7.68 14.21
CA ALA A 381 0.96 8.25 13.99
C ALA A 381 -0.12 7.53 14.80
N ALA A 382 0.16 6.32 15.33
CA ALA A 382 -0.79 5.52 16.08
C ALA A 382 -1.30 6.24 17.33
N VAL A 383 -2.56 6.00 17.71
CA VAL A 383 -3.13 6.54 18.95
C VAL A 383 -2.64 5.72 20.14
N PRO A 384 -1.88 6.32 21.07
CA PRO A 384 -1.36 5.59 22.22
C PRO A 384 -2.41 5.44 23.32
N ASP A 385 -2.28 4.37 24.11
CA ASP A 385 -3.00 4.14 25.38
C ASP A 385 -4.53 4.02 25.28
N VAL A 386 -5.08 3.77 24.08
CA VAL A 386 -6.53 3.62 23.87
C VAL A 386 -6.99 2.17 23.85
N VAL A 387 -6.09 1.21 23.57
CA VAL A 387 -6.46 -0.21 23.52
C VAL A 387 -6.69 -0.72 24.93
N SER A 388 -7.90 -1.18 25.21
CA SER A 388 -8.21 -1.83 26.49
C SER A 388 -7.62 -3.24 26.54
N ASP A 389 -6.84 -3.55 27.59
CA ASP A 389 -6.17 -4.84 27.79
C ASP A 389 -5.30 -5.27 26.59
N PRO A 390 -4.28 -4.48 26.19
CA PRO A 390 -3.43 -4.84 25.04
C PRO A 390 -2.64 -6.14 25.24
N GLY A 391 -2.57 -6.62 26.47
CA GLY A 391 -1.82 -7.82 26.85
C GLY A 391 -0.38 -7.54 27.26
N THR A 392 0.18 -8.43 28.05
CA THR A 392 1.53 -8.27 28.60
C THR A 392 2.57 -8.29 27.45
N GLY A 393 3.40 -7.25 27.40
CA GLY A 393 4.48 -7.14 26.43
C GLY A 393 4.11 -6.43 25.14
N SER A 394 2.83 -6.36 24.78
CA SER A 394 2.37 -5.65 23.60
C SER A 394 2.44 -4.13 23.80
N PRO A 395 2.76 -3.34 22.76
CA PRO A 395 2.61 -1.89 22.80
C PRO A 395 1.10 -1.54 22.87
N ASN A 396 0.76 -0.40 23.46
CA ASN A 396 -0.60 0.11 23.40
C ASN A 396 -0.68 1.19 22.33
N LEU A 397 -0.71 0.76 21.07
CA LEU A 397 -0.73 1.61 19.87
C LEU A 397 -1.85 1.13 18.95
N LEU A 398 -2.86 1.98 18.69
CA LEU A 398 -3.93 1.68 17.74
C LEU A 398 -3.68 2.44 16.43
N LEU A 399 -3.75 1.75 15.31
CA LEU A 399 -3.55 2.31 13.98
C LEU A 399 -4.38 3.59 13.78
N ASN A 400 -3.74 4.64 13.27
CA ASN A 400 -4.38 5.89 12.86
C ASN A 400 -3.76 6.41 11.57
N VAL A 401 -4.60 6.80 10.60
CA VAL A 401 -4.18 7.28 9.28
C VAL A 401 -4.50 8.76 9.04
N SER A 402 -5.08 9.46 10.03
CA SER A 402 -5.55 10.85 9.89
C SER A 402 -4.44 11.86 9.55
N GLY A 403 -3.18 11.48 9.72
CA GLY A 403 -2.01 12.32 9.46
C GLY A 403 -1.08 11.79 8.36
N LEU A 404 -1.46 10.70 7.65
CA LEU A 404 -0.65 10.03 6.64
C LEU A 404 -0.90 10.54 5.22
#